data_28a270726b6f295e0ddce93849658b2a
#
_entry.id   28a270726b6f295e0ddce93849658b2a
#
_cell.length_a   1.000
_cell.length_b   1.000
_cell.length_c   1.000
_cell.angle_alpha   90.00
_cell.angle_beta   90.00
_cell.angle_gamma   90.00
#
_symmetry.space_group_name_H-M   'P 1'
#
loop_
_entity.id
_entity.type
_entity.pdbx_description
1 polymer ?
#
loop_
_entity_poly.entity_id
_entity_poly.type
_entity_poly.pdbx_seq_one_letter_code
_entity_poly.pdbx_strand_id
1 'polypeptide(L)'
;TVEKAQWLEAAGFRQIVLARETTLDDTRRIAQAVKVPLEAFVHGALCVSYSGRCYASQYCFGRSANRGCCAQFCRLAFDLVDADGRIIVADRHLLSLRDMNRTSSLEEMMDAGVRSFKIEGRLKDVSYVKNVTAWYRQEIDKIIRRRPETYRRASFGTSQLTFTPDATRSYNRGFTNYFLHGRTAAPVHSFATPKAVGPVVGQVQRVRRQSFTLIPSDHLSAPIVGGDGLCFVGADGKLQGFRVNKAEGHEIFPNRMPRLPLGVTLHRSLDFAFDKTLAKPTAKRTLALDIAFREVPSGYALDMADETGCHVSLFFEYEHTVAQTSQREAVIRQLSKLGDTCFVARQ
;
A
#
# COMPACT_ATOMS: atom_id res chain seq x y z
N THR A 1 -2.93 -12.18 -22.72
CA THR A 1 -2.11 -12.42 -23.91
C THR A 1 -2.02 -11.14 -24.74
N VAL A 2 -1.04 -11.08 -25.66
CA VAL A 2 -0.85 -9.95 -26.58
C VAL A 2 -2.08 -9.74 -27.45
N GLU A 3 -2.62 -10.79 -28.04
CA GLU A 3 -3.78 -10.74 -28.94
C GLU A 3 -5.01 -10.16 -28.25
N LYS A 4 -5.24 -10.56 -26.97
CA LYS A 4 -6.36 -10.02 -26.18
C LYS A 4 -6.16 -8.53 -25.87
N ALA A 5 -4.93 -8.11 -25.60
CA ALA A 5 -4.62 -6.71 -25.32
C ALA A 5 -4.84 -5.84 -26.60
N GLN A 6 -4.36 -6.30 -27.75
CA GLN A 6 -4.59 -5.63 -29.04
C GLN A 6 -6.08 -5.55 -29.38
N TRP A 7 -6.83 -6.63 -29.14
CA TRP A 7 -8.29 -6.62 -29.34
C TRP A 7 -8.99 -5.60 -28.43
N LEU A 8 -8.61 -5.51 -27.14
CA LEU A 8 -9.17 -4.52 -26.21
C LEU A 8 -8.84 -3.10 -26.67
N GLU A 9 -7.61 -2.84 -27.10
CA GLU A 9 -7.21 -1.53 -27.63
C GLU A 9 -8.03 -1.17 -28.88
N ALA A 10 -8.17 -2.09 -29.83
CA ALA A 10 -8.98 -1.90 -31.03
C ALA A 10 -10.48 -1.67 -30.71
N ALA A 11 -10.98 -2.26 -29.63
CA ALA A 11 -12.33 -2.04 -29.12
C ALA A 11 -12.51 -0.70 -28.37
N GLY A 12 -11.47 0.15 -28.30
CA GLY A 12 -11.52 1.49 -27.72
C GLY A 12 -11.27 1.58 -26.20
N PHE A 13 -10.80 0.52 -25.57
CA PHE A 13 -10.39 0.58 -24.17
C PHE A 13 -9.14 1.47 -24.02
N ARG A 14 -9.17 2.38 -23.04
CA ARG A 14 -8.11 3.38 -22.84
C ARG A 14 -7.03 2.95 -21.84
N GLN A 15 -7.23 1.84 -21.16
CA GLN A 15 -6.31 1.25 -20.18
C GLN A 15 -6.60 -0.25 -20.04
N ILE A 16 -5.55 -1.04 -19.88
CA ILE A 16 -5.66 -2.50 -19.69
C ILE A 16 -5.13 -2.89 -18.33
N VAL A 17 -5.96 -3.54 -17.52
CA VAL A 17 -5.56 -4.12 -16.23
C VAL A 17 -5.08 -5.55 -16.46
N LEU A 18 -3.80 -5.80 -16.15
CA LEU A 18 -3.21 -7.12 -16.29
C LEU A 18 -3.73 -8.08 -15.20
N ALA A 19 -3.84 -9.36 -15.55
CA ALA A 19 -4.12 -10.41 -14.59
C ALA A 19 -2.98 -10.51 -13.56
N ARG A 20 -3.29 -10.94 -12.32
CA ARG A 20 -2.30 -11.04 -11.23
C ARG A 20 -1.17 -12.02 -11.53
N GLU A 21 -1.47 -13.04 -12.32
CA GLU A 21 -0.56 -14.10 -12.75
C GLU A 21 0.32 -13.74 -13.96
N THR A 22 0.19 -12.52 -14.51
CA THR A 22 1.02 -12.06 -15.63
C THR A 22 2.45 -11.85 -15.19
N THR A 23 3.42 -12.44 -15.90
CA THR A 23 4.85 -12.30 -15.64
C THR A 23 5.41 -10.98 -16.17
N LEU A 24 6.64 -10.62 -15.77
CA LEU A 24 7.35 -9.46 -16.34
C LEU A 24 7.56 -9.59 -17.86
N ASP A 25 7.92 -10.79 -18.32
CA ASP A 25 8.17 -11.03 -19.74
C ASP A 25 6.90 -10.92 -20.57
N ASP A 26 5.78 -11.45 -20.06
CA ASP A 26 4.48 -11.25 -20.69
C ASP A 26 4.07 -9.78 -20.66
N THR A 27 4.34 -9.07 -19.56
CA THR A 27 4.08 -7.63 -19.44
C THR A 27 4.84 -6.84 -20.51
N ARG A 28 6.15 -7.11 -20.71
CA ARG A 28 6.97 -6.46 -21.74
C ARG A 28 6.42 -6.71 -23.14
N ARG A 29 6.09 -7.97 -23.45
CA ARG A 29 5.51 -8.34 -24.76
C ARG A 29 4.18 -7.63 -25.03
N ILE A 30 3.32 -7.52 -24.00
CA ILE A 30 2.05 -6.79 -24.13
C ILE A 30 2.31 -5.29 -24.31
N ALA A 31 3.20 -4.69 -23.49
CA ALA A 31 3.52 -3.26 -23.55
C ALA A 31 4.10 -2.84 -24.92
N GLN A 32 4.87 -3.71 -25.56
CA GLN A 32 5.40 -3.47 -26.91
C GLN A 32 4.32 -3.56 -28.00
N ALA A 33 3.24 -4.29 -27.75
CA ALA A 33 2.21 -4.59 -28.76
C ALA A 33 1.00 -3.65 -28.70
N VAL A 34 0.85 -2.82 -27.64
CA VAL A 34 -0.26 -1.86 -27.48
C VAL A 34 0.26 -0.48 -27.06
N LYS A 35 -0.50 0.57 -27.35
CA LYS A 35 -0.19 1.96 -27.01
C LYS A 35 -0.89 2.41 -25.72
N VAL A 36 -1.98 1.75 -25.34
CA VAL A 36 -2.72 2.08 -24.12
C VAL A 36 -1.93 1.73 -22.87
N PRO A 37 -2.02 2.54 -21.79
CA PRO A 37 -1.31 2.28 -20.55
C PRO A 37 -1.73 0.94 -19.93
N LEU A 38 -0.73 0.22 -19.39
CA LEU A 38 -0.93 -1.01 -18.64
C LEU A 38 -1.01 -0.71 -17.14
N GLU A 39 -2.01 -1.29 -16.48
CA GLU A 39 -2.16 -1.31 -15.04
C GLU A 39 -1.86 -2.70 -14.49
N ALA A 40 -1.09 -2.79 -13.41
CA ALA A 40 -0.78 -4.05 -12.75
C ALA A 40 -1.01 -3.97 -11.24
N PHE A 41 -1.44 -5.08 -10.64
CA PHE A 41 -1.52 -5.18 -9.19
C PHE A 41 -0.13 -5.20 -8.57
N VAL A 42 0.06 -4.43 -7.49
CA VAL A 42 1.34 -4.34 -6.77
C VAL A 42 1.23 -4.73 -5.31
N HIS A 43 0.04 -4.65 -4.70
CA HIS A 43 -0.13 -4.93 -3.28
C HIS A 43 -1.50 -5.49 -2.94
N GLY A 44 -1.56 -6.31 -1.88
CA GLY A 44 -2.78 -6.77 -1.23
C GLY A 44 -3.16 -8.21 -1.49
N ALA A 45 -4.39 -8.55 -1.19
CA ALA A 45 -4.86 -9.93 -1.16
C ALA A 45 -4.81 -10.61 -2.54
N LEU A 46 -4.23 -11.81 -2.57
CA LEU A 46 -4.21 -12.67 -3.74
C LEU A 46 -5.44 -13.60 -3.78
N CYS A 47 -5.85 -13.95 -5.00
CA CYS A 47 -6.81 -14.98 -5.30
C CYS A 47 -6.09 -16.28 -5.70
N VAL A 48 -6.49 -17.42 -5.14
CA VAL A 48 -5.94 -18.73 -5.50
C VAL A 48 -6.36 -19.18 -6.89
N SER A 49 -7.51 -18.68 -7.37
CA SER A 49 -8.00 -18.96 -8.72
C SER A 49 -7.35 -18.07 -9.77
N TYR A 50 -7.22 -18.54 -10.97
CA TYR A 50 -6.94 -17.69 -12.13
C TYR A 50 -7.95 -16.56 -12.24
N SER A 51 -7.48 -15.38 -12.66
CA SER A 51 -8.29 -14.18 -12.81
C SER A 51 -9.51 -14.41 -13.70
N GLY A 52 -10.71 -14.13 -13.18
CA GLY A 52 -11.98 -14.30 -13.89
C GLY A 52 -12.50 -15.74 -14.01
N ARG A 53 -11.89 -16.72 -13.32
CA ARG A 53 -12.25 -18.15 -13.48
C ARG A 53 -12.66 -18.83 -12.16
N CYS A 54 -13.08 -18.07 -11.14
CA CYS A 54 -13.56 -18.65 -9.90
C CYS A 54 -15.09 -18.85 -9.93
N TYR A 55 -15.52 -20.11 -9.87
CA TYR A 55 -16.93 -20.49 -9.79
C TYR A 55 -17.33 -21.06 -8.43
N ALA A 56 -16.37 -21.23 -7.50
CA ALA A 56 -16.61 -21.82 -6.18
C ALA A 56 -17.67 -21.03 -5.37
N SER A 57 -17.60 -19.70 -5.34
CA SER A 57 -18.59 -18.88 -4.64
C SER A 57 -19.99 -19.00 -5.23
N GLN A 58 -20.09 -19.18 -6.54
CA GLN A 58 -21.38 -19.35 -7.22
C GLN A 58 -21.97 -20.74 -6.91
N TYR A 59 -21.14 -21.77 -7.01
CA TYR A 59 -21.56 -23.14 -6.76
C TYR A 59 -21.98 -23.35 -5.30
N CYS A 60 -21.16 -22.92 -4.32
CA CYS A 60 -21.40 -23.18 -2.91
C CYS A 60 -22.39 -22.21 -2.24
N PHE A 61 -22.52 -20.97 -2.75
CA PHE A 61 -23.21 -19.88 -2.03
C PHE A 61 -24.13 -19.04 -2.92
N GLY A 62 -24.33 -19.38 -4.20
CA GLY A 62 -25.13 -18.59 -5.13
C GLY A 62 -24.54 -17.19 -5.44
N ARG A 63 -23.26 -16.91 -5.10
CA ARG A 63 -22.61 -15.59 -5.21
C ARG A 63 -21.51 -15.63 -6.25
N SER A 64 -21.60 -14.77 -7.28
CA SER A 64 -20.57 -14.74 -8.34
C SER A 64 -19.32 -13.97 -7.92
N ALA A 65 -18.22 -14.67 -7.66
CA ALA A 65 -16.92 -14.06 -7.37
C ALA A 65 -16.38 -13.23 -8.57
N ASN A 66 -16.63 -13.67 -9.79
CA ASN A 66 -16.23 -12.96 -11.02
C ASN A 66 -16.97 -11.62 -11.22
N ARG A 67 -18.08 -11.42 -10.50
CA ARG A 67 -18.89 -10.18 -10.49
C ARG A 67 -18.76 -9.39 -9.19
N GLY A 68 -17.67 -9.60 -8.45
CA GLY A 68 -17.37 -8.87 -7.20
C GLY A 68 -18.00 -9.44 -5.92
N CYS A 69 -18.84 -10.50 -6.00
CA CYS A 69 -19.54 -11.08 -4.83
C CYS A 69 -18.83 -12.32 -4.27
N CYS A 70 -17.48 -12.26 -4.11
CA CYS A 70 -16.67 -13.35 -3.59
C CYS A 70 -17.08 -13.70 -2.13
N ALA A 71 -17.36 -14.99 -1.86
CA ALA A 71 -17.62 -15.50 -0.51
C ALA A 71 -16.37 -15.81 0.30
N GLN A 72 -15.17 -15.67 -0.29
CA GLN A 72 -13.89 -16.02 0.32
C GLN A 72 -13.76 -17.48 0.77
N PHE A 73 -14.44 -18.39 0.09
CA PHE A 73 -14.41 -19.83 0.35
C PHE A 73 -12.99 -20.39 0.52
N CYS A 74 -12.05 -19.96 -0.31
CA CYS A 74 -10.64 -20.37 -0.25
C CYS A 74 -9.89 -19.96 1.05
N ARG A 75 -10.56 -19.24 1.96
CA ARG A 75 -10.00 -18.85 3.27
C ARG A 75 -10.46 -19.76 4.42
N LEU A 76 -11.37 -20.70 4.14
CA LEU A 76 -11.77 -21.69 5.11
C LEU A 76 -10.67 -22.72 5.33
N ALA A 77 -10.78 -23.44 6.42
CA ALA A 77 -9.94 -24.62 6.65
C ALA A 77 -10.52 -25.83 5.90
N PHE A 78 -9.63 -26.67 5.39
CA PHE A 78 -9.95 -27.86 4.61
C PHE A 78 -9.08 -29.04 5.06
N ASP A 79 -9.61 -30.24 4.88
CA ASP A 79 -8.84 -31.47 4.91
C ASP A 79 -8.36 -31.80 3.50
N LEU A 80 -7.10 -32.23 3.38
CA LEU A 80 -6.58 -32.86 2.19
C LEU A 80 -6.68 -34.36 2.36
N VAL A 81 -7.40 -35.02 1.47
CA VAL A 81 -7.56 -36.49 1.47
C VAL A 81 -7.00 -37.08 0.19
N ASP A 82 -6.50 -38.31 0.27
CA ASP A 82 -6.08 -39.11 -0.88
C ASP A 82 -7.29 -39.75 -1.59
N ALA A 83 -6.99 -40.54 -2.63
CA ALA A 83 -8.01 -41.23 -3.40
C ALA A 83 -8.78 -42.32 -2.60
N ASP A 84 -8.19 -42.82 -1.53
CA ASP A 84 -8.76 -43.81 -0.64
C ASP A 84 -9.53 -43.21 0.54
N GLY A 85 -9.63 -41.86 0.60
CA GLY A 85 -10.31 -41.13 1.65
C GLY A 85 -9.49 -40.91 2.92
N ARG A 86 -8.18 -41.25 2.93
CA ARG A 86 -7.31 -41.02 4.08
C ARG A 86 -6.94 -39.55 4.18
N ILE A 87 -7.01 -38.97 5.37
CA ILE A 87 -6.62 -37.58 5.62
C ILE A 87 -5.08 -37.49 5.60
N ILE A 88 -4.54 -36.75 4.63
CA ILE A 88 -3.12 -36.41 4.52
C ILE A 88 -2.79 -35.18 5.37
N VAL A 89 -3.66 -34.16 5.33
CA VAL A 89 -3.54 -32.92 6.12
C VAL A 89 -4.92 -32.54 6.61
N ALA A 90 -5.08 -32.33 7.92
CA ALA A 90 -6.36 -31.97 8.53
C ALA A 90 -6.41 -30.51 8.93
N ASP A 91 -7.56 -29.87 8.75
CA ASP A 91 -7.96 -28.57 9.30
C ASP A 91 -6.92 -27.46 9.05
N ARG A 92 -6.55 -27.26 7.77
CA ARG A 92 -5.60 -26.25 7.32
C ARG A 92 -6.20 -25.32 6.28
N HIS A 93 -5.71 -24.08 6.23
CA HIS A 93 -6.11 -23.10 5.22
C HIS A 93 -5.37 -23.33 3.89
N LEU A 94 -5.57 -24.51 3.30
CA LEU A 94 -4.78 -25.03 2.17
C LEU A 94 -4.83 -24.15 0.93
N LEU A 95 -5.92 -23.39 0.73
CA LEU A 95 -6.11 -22.48 -0.39
C LEU A 95 -5.84 -21.01 -0.04
N SER A 96 -5.40 -20.73 1.20
CA SER A 96 -5.10 -19.36 1.63
C SER A 96 -3.71 -18.94 1.13
N LEU A 97 -3.65 -17.84 0.39
CA LEU A 97 -2.40 -17.26 -0.11
C LEU A 97 -1.90 -16.13 0.80
N ARG A 98 -0.58 -15.91 0.75
CA ARG A 98 0.07 -14.69 1.24
C ARG A 98 -0.44 -13.48 0.47
N ASP A 99 -0.19 -12.29 0.98
CA ASP A 99 -0.52 -11.05 0.29
C ASP A 99 0.58 -10.67 -0.70
N MET A 100 0.17 -10.07 -1.81
CA MET A 100 1.11 -9.55 -2.80
C MET A 100 1.84 -8.34 -2.23
N ASN A 101 3.15 -8.28 -2.44
CA ASN A 101 3.96 -7.08 -2.26
C ASN A 101 5.07 -7.08 -3.34
N ARG A 102 4.96 -6.14 -4.27
CA ARG A 102 5.89 -5.97 -5.40
C ARG A 102 6.75 -4.72 -5.27
N THR A 103 6.94 -4.21 -4.05
CA THR A 103 7.74 -3.00 -3.82
C THR A 103 9.15 -3.13 -4.39
N SER A 104 9.82 -4.26 -4.15
CA SER A 104 11.19 -4.52 -4.64
C SER A 104 11.30 -4.64 -6.16
N SER A 105 10.17 -4.88 -6.84
CA SER A 105 10.12 -5.07 -8.29
C SER A 105 9.45 -3.90 -9.03
N LEU A 106 9.18 -2.78 -8.35
CA LEU A 106 8.51 -1.63 -8.96
C LEU A 106 9.26 -1.09 -10.17
N GLU A 107 10.59 -0.94 -10.08
CA GLU A 107 11.41 -0.41 -11.16
C GLU A 107 11.38 -1.35 -12.37
N GLU A 108 11.54 -2.66 -12.16
CA GLU A 108 11.42 -3.67 -13.22
C GLU A 108 10.04 -3.65 -13.88
N MET A 109 8.98 -3.42 -13.11
CA MET A 109 7.61 -3.30 -13.65
C MET A 109 7.45 -2.02 -14.47
N MET A 110 8.04 -0.90 -14.03
CA MET A 110 8.07 0.36 -14.79
C MET A 110 8.83 0.19 -16.11
N ASP A 111 9.99 -0.46 -16.07
CA ASP A 111 10.80 -0.79 -17.27
C ASP A 111 10.06 -1.77 -18.21
N ALA A 112 9.25 -2.66 -17.65
CA ALA A 112 8.40 -3.58 -18.44
C ALA A 112 7.19 -2.89 -19.08
N GLY A 113 6.96 -1.59 -18.82
CA GLY A 113 5.89 -0.82 -19.44
C GLY A 113 4.64 -0.60 -18.58
N VAL A 114 4.64 -0.99 -17.29
CA VAL A 114 3.54 -0.67 -16.37
C VAL A 114 3.55 0.83 -16.07
N ARG A 115 2.37 1.46 -16.18
CA ARG A 115 2.18 2.91 -15.95
C ARG A 115 1.19 3.21 -14.82
N SER A 116 0.38 2.23 -14.42
CA SER A 116 -0.60 2.34 -13.34
C SER A 116 -0.43 1.19 -12.35
N PHE A 117 -0.43 1.51 -11.06
CA PHE A 117 -0.13 0.56 -9.97
C PHE A 117 -1.37 0.37 -9.09
N LYS A 118 -1.92 -0.85 -9.10
CA LYS A 118 -3.17 -1.15 -8.42
C LYS A 118 -2.93 -1.79 -7.06
N ILE A 119 -3.49 -1.17 -6.03
CA ILE A 119 -3.48 -1.68 -4.65
C ILE A 119 -4.84 -2.34 -4.40
N GLU A 120 -4.84 -3.63 -4.03
CA GLU A 120 -6.05 -4.32 -3.58
C GLU A 120 -6.30 -4.01 -2.10
N GLY A 121 -7.48 -3.52 -1.78
CA GLY A 121 -7.82 -3.10 -0.43
C GLY A 121 -9.31 -3.04 -0.13
N ARG A 122 -10.17 -3.73 -0.91
CA ARG A 122 -11.63 -3.61 -0.85
C ARG A 122 -12.24 -3.77 0.55
N LEU A 123 -11.72 -4.67 1.39
CA LEU A 123 -12.21 -4.92 2.76
C LEU A 123 -11.19 -4.48 3.82
N LYS A 124 -10.38 -3.48 3.49
CA LYS A 124 -9.37 -2.93 4.40
C LYS A 124 -9.85 -1.62 5.00
N ASP A 125 -9.33 -1.31 6.18
CA ASP A 125 -9.60 -0.07 6.88
C ASP A 125 -8.85 1.13 6.26
N VAL A 126 -9.18 2.31 6.75
CA VAL A 126 -8.58 3.57 6.30
C VAL A 126 -7.09 3.63 6.60
N SER A 127 -6.64 3.06 7.73
CA SER A 127 -5.23 3.01 8.11
C SER A 127 -4.41 2.24 7.09
N TYR A 128 -4.91 1.08 6.64
CA TYR A 128 -4.29 0.31 5.56
C TYR A 128 -4.16 1.14 4.27
N VAL A 129 -5.25 1.78 3.84
CA VAL A 129 -5.25 2.57 2.60
C VAL A 129 -4.23 3.70 2.68
N LYS A 130 -4.24 4.47 3.77
CA LYS A 130 -3.29 5.58 4.00
C LYS A 130 -1.84 5.11 3.93
N ASN A 131 -1.52 4.06 4.71
CA ASN A 131 -0.16 3.57 4.84
C ASN A 131 0.36 2.98 3.53
N VAL A 132 -0.37 2.05 2.92
CA VAL A 132 0.08 1.36 1.71
C VAL A 132 0.17 2.32 0.51
N THR A 133 -0.79 3.24 0.35
CA THR A 133 -0.74 4.23 -0.72
C THR A 133 0.45 5.18 -0.54
N ALA A 134 0.69 5.66 0.68
CA ALA A 134 1.83 6.52 0.98
C ALA A 134 3.16 5.79 0.76
N TRP A 135 3.25 4.51 1.16
CA TRP A 135 4.42 3.67 0.92
C TRP A 135 4.75 3.59 -0.57
N TYR A 136 3.80 3.16 -1.40
CA TYR A 136 4.03 3.04 -2.85
C TYR A 136 4.33 4.38 -3.50
N ARG A 137 3.69 5.48 -3.05
CA ARG A 137 4.02 6.81 -3.56
C ARG A 137 5.47 7.18 -3.29
N GLN A 138 5.97 6.95 -2.08
CA GLN A 138 7.36 7.23 -1.75
C GLN A 138 8.35 6.35 -2.53
N GLU A 139 8.05 5.06 -2.69
CA GLU A 139 8.92 4.15 -3.45
C GLU A 139 9.01 4.53 -4.94
N ILE A 140 7.87 4.88 -5.55
CA ILE A 140 7.84 5.39 -6.93
C ILE A 140 8.60 6.72 -7.04
N ASP A 141 8.43 7.64 -6.09
CA ASP A 141 9.14 8.91 -6.09
C ASP A 141 10.66 8.75 -5.94
N LYS A 142 11.13 7.72 -5.20
CA LYS A 142 12.57 7.38 -5.14
C LYS A 142 13.10 6.95 -6.51
N ILE A 143 12.34 6.14 -7.25
CA ILE A 143 12.71 5.69 -8.60
C ILE A 143 12.75 6.87 -9.56
N ILE A 144 11.72 7.73 -9.55
CA ILE A 144 11.65 8.92 -10.41
C ILE A 144 12.82 9.88 -10.15
N ARG A 145 13.17 10.12 -8.87
CA ARG A 145 14.32 10.99 -8.52
C ARG A 145 15.66 10.41 -8.98
N ARG A 146 15.80 9.09 -8.99
CA ARG A 146 17.02 8.41 -9.44
C ARG A 146 17.14 8.36 -10.97
N ARG A 147 16.00 8.35 -11.69
CA ARG A 147 15.94 8.24 -13.16
C ARG A 147 14.99 9.29 -13.77
N PRO A 148 15.27 10.60 -13.58
CA PRO A 148 14.39 11.68 -14.02
C PRO A 148 14.30 11.81 -15.55
N GLU A 149 15.31 11.35 -16.26
CA GLU A 149 15.37 11.31 -17.73
C GLU A 149 14.42 10.23 -18.32
N THR A 150 14.11 9.20 -17.53
CA THR A 150 13.27 8.07 -17.99
C THR A 150 11.84 8.19 -17.48
N TYR A 151 11.66 8.67 -16.23
CA TYR A 151 10.37 8.67 -15.55
C TYR A 151 10.00 10.05 -15.03
N ARG A 152 8.72 10.36 -15.15
CA ARG A 152 8.10 11.54 -14.54
C ARG A 152 6.80 11.17 -13.85
N ARG A 153 6.34 12.01 -12.95
CA ARG A 153 5.02 11.86 -12.33
C ARG A 153 3.92 12.04 -13.38
N ALA A 154 2.94 11.15 -13.37
CA ALA A 154 1.71 11.30 -14.16
C ALA A 154 0.67 12.16 -13.45
N SER A 155 0.80 12.37 -12.14
CA SER A 155 -0.14 13.15 -11.32
C SER A 155 0.51 14.41 -10.79
N PHE A 156 -0.26 15.48 -10.75
CA PHE A 156 0.16 16.78 -10.23
C PHE A 156 0.09 16.83 -8.70
N GLY A 157 0.78 17.80 -8.11
CA GLY A 157 0.80 18.05 -6.68
C GLY A 157 1.77 17.15 -5.91
N THR A 158 2.11 17.60 -4.72
CA THR A 158 3.00 16.91 -3.77
C THR A 158 2.24 16.60 -2.49
N SER A 159 2.35 15.36 -2.03
CA SER A 159 1.78 14.94 -0.75
C SER A 159 2.82 15.03 0.34
N GLN A 160 2.55 15.81 1.37
CA GLN A 160 3.32 15.87 2.61
C GLN A 160 2.68 14.93 3.63
N LEU A 161 3.50 14.07 4.24
CA LEU A 161 3.06 13.08 5.21
C LEU A 161 3.57 13.45 6.60
N THR A 162 2.74 13.24 7.62
CA THR A 162 3.11 13.43 9.04
C THR A 162 3.50 12.12 9.73
N PHE A 163 3.71 11.05 8.97
CA PHE A 163 4.12 9.72 9.45
C PHE A 163 5.10 9.10 8.45
N THR A 164 5.85 8.09 8.89
CA THR A 164 6.70 7.28 8.02
C THR A 164 5.91 6.04 7.58
N PRO A 165 5.61 5.90 6.28
CA PRO A 165 4.92 4.73 5.77
C PRO A 165 5.77 3.46 5.90
N ASP A 166 5.11 2.34 6.21
CA ASP A 166 5.72 1.02 6.26
C ASP A 166 4.64 -0.04 5.94
N ALA A 167 4.68 -0.59 4.74
CA ALA A 167 3.69 -1.55 4.27
C ALA A 167 3.64 -2.84 5.12
N THR A 168 4.72 -3.17 5.85
CA THR A 168 4.79 -4.37 6.70
C THR A 168 3.92 -4.24 7.94
N ARG A 169 3.67 -3.01 8.41
CA ARG A 169 2.84 -2.70 9.59
C ARG A 169 1.34 -2.72 9.32
N SER A 170 0.93 -2.82 8.06
CA SER A 170 -0.46 -3.02 7.67
C SER A 170 -0.82 -4.50 7.62
N TYR A 171 -2.12 -4.78 7.57
CA TYR A 171 -2.64 -6.14 7.44
C TYR A 171 -1.93 -6.93 6.34
N ASN A 172 -1.29 -8.05 6.70
CA ASN A 172 -0.73 -9.01 5.76
C ASN A 172 -0.62 -10.42 6.37
N ARG A 173 -0.62 -11.43 5.50
CA ARG A 173 -0.46 -12.87 5.83
C ARG A 173 0.95 -13.37 5.48
N GLY A 174 1.94 -12.48 5.57
CA GLY A 174 3.22 -12.61 4.90
C GLY A 174 3.14 -12.20 3.44
N PHE A 175 4.28 -11.90 2.82
CA PHE A 175 4.35 -11.34 1.49
C PHE A 175 4.90 -12.31 0.45
N THR A 176 4.49 -12.09 -0.81
CA THR A 176 4.99 -12.77 -2.00
C THR A 176 4.92 -11.81 -3.21
N ASN A 177 5.83 -11.94 -4.16
CA ASN A 177 5.71 -11.28 -5.46
C ASN A 177 4.86 -12.08 -6.45
N TYR A 178 4.35 -13.23 -5.97
CA TYR A 178 3.54 -14.19 -6.73
C TYR A 178 4.30 -14.70 -7.97
N PHE A 179 3.69 -14.68 -9.14
CA PHE A 179 4.28 -15.19 -10.38
C PHE A 179 4.98 -14.13 -11.24
N LEU A 180 5.38 -13.00 -10.65
CA LEU A 180 5.98 -11.90 -11.41
C LEU A 180 7.23 -12.35 -12.20
N HIS A 181 8.08 -13.16 -11.57
CA HIS A 181 9.29 -13.76 -12.18
C HIS A 181 9.08 -15.22 -12.63
N GLY A 182 7.84 -15.60 -12.94
CA GLY A 182 7.48 -16.97 -13.24
C GLY A 182 7.09 -17.80 -12.01
N ARG A 183 6.83 -19.09 -12.22
CA ARG A 183 6.52 -20.02 -11.14
C ARG A 183 7.81 -20.40 -10.44
N THR A 184 8.00 -19.91 -9.22
CA THR A 184 9.16 -20.18 -8.38
C THR A 184 8.79 -21.16 -7.26
N ALA A 185 9.80 -21.79 -6.63
CA ALA A 185 9.62 -22.61 -5.45
C ALA A 185 9.30 -21.77 -4.19
N ALA A 186 9.33 -20.43 -4.27
CA ALA A 186 9.01 -19.56 -3.15
C ALA A 186 7.57 -19.76 -2.67
N PRO A 187 7.34 -19.91 -1.35
CA PRO A 187 6.03 -20.21 -0.84
C PRO A 187 5.06 -19.06 -1.08
N VAL A 188 3.96 -19.33 -1.78
CA VAL A 188 2.86 -18.38 -2.05
C VAL A 188 1.68 -18.56 -1.09
N HIS A 189 1.70 -19.60 -0.26
CA HIS A 189 0.60 -20.00 0.62
C HIS A 189 0.77 -19.51 2.05
N SER A 190 -0.36 -19.40 2.77
CA SER A 190 -0.45 -19.08 4.20
C SER A 190 -1.36 -20.12 4.88
N PHE A 191 -0.84 -21.31 5.15
CA PHE A 191 -1.63 -22.45 5.66
C PHE A 191 -2.06 -22.32 7.12
N ALA A 192 -1.31 -21.56 7.90
CA ALA A 192 -1.58 -21.42 9.34
C ALA A 192 -2.80 -20.51 9.62
N THR A 193 -3.12 -19.59 8.73
CA THR A 193 -4.14 -18.57 9.02
C THR A 193 -4.62 -17.82 7.78
N PRO A 194 -5.91 -17.41 7.73
CA PRO A 194 -6.41 -16.41 6.82
C PRO A 194 -6.32 -14.98 7.41
N LYS A 195 -5.89 -14.84 8.68
CA LYS A 195 -5.79 -13.57 9.41
C LYS A 195 -4.42 -12.91 9.21
N ALA A 196 -4.31 -11.64 9.62
CA ALA A 196 -3.03 -10.94 9.64
C ALA A 196 -2.03 -11.63 10.57
N VAL A 197 -0.80 -11.72 10.10
CA VAL A 197 0.36 -12.14 10.89
C VAL A 197 1.21 -10.93 11.24
N GLY A 198 1.55 -10.10 10.26
CA GLY A 198 2.38 -8.91 10.42
C GLY A 198 3.88 -9.22 10.56
N PRO A 199 4.72 -8.20 10.87
CA PRO A 199 6.16 -8.34 10.98
C PRO A 199 6.58 -9.15 12.21
N VAL A 200 7.75 -9.80 12.11
CA VAL A 200 8.39 -10.45 13.25
C VAL A 200 8.83 -9.40 14.26
N VAL A 201 8.52 -9.61 15.55
CA VAL A 201 8.95 -8.74 16.63
C VAL A 201 10.09 -9.34 17.48
N GLY A 202 10.25 -10.65 17.45
CA GLY A 202 11.31 -11.33 18.18
C GLY A 202 10.98 -12.77 18.50
N GLN A 203 11.81 -13.39 19.34
CA GLN A 203 11.63 -14.75 19.84
C GLN A 203 11.47 -14.75 21.36
N VAL A 204 10.60 -15.65 21.87
CA VAL A 204 10.37 -15.79 23.31
C VAL A 204 11.61 -16.38 23.97
N GLN A 205 12.22 -15.62 24.88
CA GLN A 205 13.43 -16.02 25.62
C GLN A 205 13.10 -16.72 26.93
N ARG A 206 12.21 -16.14 27.72
CA ARG A 206 11.83 -16.65 29.05
C ARG A 206 10.34 -16.44 29.28
N VAL A 207 9.68 -17.40 29.86
CA VAL A 207 8.26 -17.34 30.23
C VAL A 207 8.15 -17.32 31.76
N ARG A 208 7.37 -16.39 32.32
CA ARG A 208 7.01 -16.25 33.72
C ARG A 208 5.51 -16.43 33.90
N ARG A 209 5.04 -16.35 35.15
CA ARG A 209 3.61 -16.55 35.46
C ARG A 209 2.69 -15.54 34.77
N GLN A 210 3.09 -14.26 34.69
CA GLN A 210 2.26 -13.15 34.17
C GLN A 210 2.96 -12.33 33.06
N SER A 211 4.19 -12.71 32.67
CA SER A 211 4.99 -12.00 31.68
C SER A 211 5.89 -12.96 30.91
N PHE A 212 6.50 -12.48 29.86
CA PHE A 212 7.58 -13.16 29.17
C PHE A 212 8.59 -12.14 28.63
N THR A 213 9.82 -12.59 28.38
CA THR A 213 10.84 -11.74 27.76
C THR A 213 11.08 -12.18 26.32
N LEU A 214 11.45 -11.20 25.49
CA LEU A 214 11.79 -11.38 24.08
C LEU A 214 13.28 -11.15 23.83
N ILE A 215 13.84 -11.89 22.89
CA ILE A 215 14.98 -11.47 22.08
C ILE A 215 14.37 -10.70 20.90
N PRO A 216 14.51 -9.37 20.81
CA PRO A 216 13.89 -8.60 19.74
C PRO A 216 14.49 -8.98 18.38
N SER A 217 13.70 -8.80 17.33
CA SER A 217 14.17 -8.89 15.95
C SER A 217 15.00 -7.66 15.60
N ASP A 218 16.09 -7.84 14.85
CA ASP A 218 16.91 -6.75 14.29
C ASP A 218 16.12 -5.82 13.36
N HIS A 219 14.97 -6.29 12.85
CA HIS A 219 14.08 -5.54 11.98
C HIS A 219 12.87 -4.94 12.71
N LEU A 220 12.90 -4.89 14.04
CA LEU A 220 11.80 -4.29 14.81
C LEU A 220 11.76 -2.77 14.59
N SER A 221 10.80 -2.32 13.80
CA SER A 221 10.66 -0.91 13.37
C SER A 221 10.21 0.04 14.49
N ALA A 222 9.60 -0.48 15.56
CA ALA A 222 9.14 0.30 16.71
C ALA A 222 8.98 -0.59 17.95
N PRO A 223 9.19 -0.07 19.18
CA PRO A 223 9.01 -0.83 20.40
C PRO A 223 7.59 -1.38 20.53
N ILE A 224 7.44 -2.50 21.26
CA ILE A 224 6.14 -3.06 21.60
C ILE A 224 5.55 -2.19 22.73
N VAL A 225 4.25 -1.87 22.61
CA VAL A 225 3.54 -1.03 23.58
C VAL A 225 2.23 -1.67 24.01
N GLY A 226 1.66 -1.17 25.12
CA GLY A 226 0.32 -1.56 25.54
C GLY A 226 -0.72 -1.27 24.43
N GLY A 227 -1.62 -2.24 24.21
CA GLY A 227 -2.60 -2.20 23.12
C GLY A 227 -2.18 -2.92 21.84
N ASP A 228 -0.88 -3.27 21.67
CA ASP A 228 -0.43 -4.05 20.52
C ASP A 228 -1.08 -5.45 20.50
N GLY A 229 -1.33 -5.96 19.31
CA GLY A 229 -1.70 -7.34 19.10
C GLY A 229 -0.48 -8.17 18.70
N LEU A 230 -0.18 -9.22 19.45
CA LEU A 230 0.88 -10.17 19.10
C LEU A 230 0.27 -11.52 18.74
N CYS A 231 0.95 -12.26 17.87
CA CYS A 231 0.54 -13.61 17.48
C CYS A 231 1.73 -14.50 17.19
N PHE A 232 1.48 -15.81 17.21
CA PHE A 232 2.45 -16.86 16.88
C PHE A 232 1.72 -18.08 16.34
N VAL A 233 2.46 -18.96 15.65
CA VAL A 233 1.94 -20.26 15.24
C VAL A 233 2.25 -21.27 16.32
N GLY A 234 1.22 -21.85 16.90
CA GLY A 234 1.34 -22.90 17.93
C GLY A 234 1.89 -24.21 17.39
N ALA A 235 2.19 -25.16 18.29
CA ALA A 235 2.64 -26.51 17.92
C ALA A 235 1.62 -27.28 17.07
N ASP A 236 0.32 -26.95 17.22
CA ASP A 236 -0.77 -27.45 16.39
C ASP A 236 -0.79 -26.83 14.98
N GLY A 237 0.14 -25.92 14.69
CA GLY A 237 0.25 -25.17 13.43
C GLY A 237 -0.85 -24.14 13.20
N LYS A 238 -1.62 -23.76 14.24
CA LYS A 238 -2.66 -22.73 14.16
C LYS A 238 -2.16 -21.41 14.73
N LEU A 239 -2.67 -20.31 14.18
CA LEU A 239 -2.35 -18.97 14.68
C LEU A 239 -3.05 -18.72 16.01
N GLN A 240 -2.28 -18.37 17.02
CA GLN A 240 -2.75 -17.92 18.33
C GLN A 240 -2.37 -16.46 18.51
N GLY A 241 -3.27 -15.65 19.07
CA GLY A 241 -3.06 -14.22 19.25
C GLY A 241 -3.48 -13.74 20.63
N PHE A 242 -2.85 -12.66 21.10
CA PHE A 242 -3.17 -12.02 22.38
C PHE A 242 -2.87 -10.51 22.29
N ARG A 243 -3.42 -9.76 23.26
CA ARG A 243 -3.16 -8.34 23.40
C ARG A 243 -2.07 -8.10 24.46
N VAL A 244 -1.22 -7.11 24.20
CA VAL A 244 -0.26 -6.59 25.16
C VAL A 244 -1.00 -5.63 26.09
N ASN A 245 -0.94 -5.87 27.39
CA ASN A 245 -1.42 -4.94 28.40
C ASN A 245 -0.34 -3.88 28.71
N LYS A 246 0.91 -4.32 28.89
CA LYS A 246 2.06 -3.47 29.20
C LYS A 246 3.33 -4.07 28.61
N ALA A 247 4.29 -3.22 28.23
CA ALA A 247 5.64 -3.60 27.88
C ALA A 247 6.65 -2.73 28.65
N GLU A 248 7.69 -3.35 29.21
CA GLU A 248 8.80 -2.71 29.91
C GLU A 248 10.12 -3.22 29.31
N GLY A 249 10.70 -2.45 28.40
CA GLY A 249 11.83 -2.91 27.61
C GLY A 249 11.47 -4.16 26.80
N HIS A 250 12.13 -5.27 27.11
CA HIS A 250 11.89 -6.57 26.44
C HIS A 250 10.93 -7.48 27.24
N GLU A 251 10.44 -7.05 28.38
CA GLU A 251 9.45 -7.79 29.16
C GLU A 251 8.04 -7.38 28.79
N ILE A 252 7.24 -8.36 28.38
CA ILE A 252 5.89 -8.17 27.87
C ILE A 252 4.87 -8.78 28.83
N PHE A 253 3.86 -8.00 29.18
CA PHE A 253 2.74 -8.39 30.05
C PHE A 253 1.48 -8.47 29.18
N PRO A 254 1.05 -9.69 28.79
CA PRO A 254 -0.17 -9.87 28.00
C PRO A 254 -1.42 -9.66 28.88
N ASN A 255 -2.55 -9.34 28.24
CA ASN A 255 -3.84 -9.27 28.93
C ASN A 255 -4.29 -10.62 29.52
N ARG A 256 -3.90 -11.69 28.87
CA ARG A 256 -4.04 -13.08 29.32
C ARG A 256 -2.81 -13.85 28.86
N MET A 257 -2.15 -14.53 29.80
CA MET A 257 -0.94 -15.30 29.49
C MET A 257 -1.26 -16.46 28.55
N PRO A 258 -0.74 -16.45 27.30
CA PRO A 258 -0.89 -17.59 26.38
C PRO A 258 0.09 -18.71 26.74
N ARG A 259 -0.15 -19.91 26.19
CA ARG A 259 0.82 -21.00 26.26
C ARG A 259 1.94 -20.75 25.26
N LEU A 260 3.01 -20.08 25.67
CA LEU A 260 4.13 -19.73 24.82
C LEU A 260 5.24 -20.78 24.93
N PRO A 261 5.60 -21.46 23.83
CA PRO A 261 6.83 -22.23 23.78
C PRO A 261 8.07 -21.31 23.85
N LEU A 262 9.14 -21.76 24.50
CA LEU A 262 10.43 -21.08 24.41
C LEU A 262 10.94 -21.09 22.96
N GLY A 263 11.57 -19.98 22.55
CA GLY A 263 12.10 -19.82 21.18
C GLY A 263 11.05 -19.58 20.11
N VAL A 264 9.74 -19.57 20.44
CA VAL A 264 8.71 -19.32 19.43
C VAL A 264 8.82 -17.88 18.90
N THR A 265 8.71 -17.74 17.59
CA THR A 265 8.72 -16.43 16.92
C THR A 265 7.36 -15.73 17.09
N LEU A 266 7.40 -14.49 17.60
CA LEU A 266 6.23 -13.63 17.71
C LEU A 266 6.19 -12.62 16.58
N HIS A 267 4.97 -12.33 16.15
CA HIS A 267 4.64 -11.34 15.13
C HIS A 267 3.71 -10.28 15.71
N ARG A 268 3.75 -9.05 15.15
CA ARG A 268 2.83 -7.95 15.52
C ARG A 268 1.66 -7.90 14.53
N SER A 269 0.54 -8.50 14.90
CA SER A 269 -0.68 -8.50 14.09
C SER A 269 -1.47 -7.19 14.14
N LEU A 270 -1.21 -6.35 15.14
CA LEU A 270 -1.74 -5.00 15.29
C LEU A 270 -0.68 -4.10 15.93
N ASP A 271 -0.38 -2.99 15.30
CA ASP A 271 0.46 -1.91 15.80
C ASP A 271 -0.43 -0.76 16.29
N PHE A 272 -0.72 -0.75 17.59
CA PHE A 272 -1.68 0.17 18.19
C PHE A 272 -1.27 1.64 18.06
N ALA A 273 0.02 1.95 18.31
CA ALA A 273 0.53 3.31 18.22
C ALA A 273 0.50 3.85 16.79
N PHE A 274 0.80 3.01 15.82
CA PHE A 274 0.76 3.34 14.41
C PHE A 274 -0.69 3.57 13.93
N ASP A 275 -1.61 2.69 14.26
CA ASP A 275 -3.03 2.85 13.93
C ASP A 275 -3.62 4.12 14.54
N LYS A 276 -3.26 4.45 15.79
CA LYS A 276 -3.65 5.70 16.44
C LYS A 276 -3.11 6.94 15.71
N THR A 277 -1.92 6.85 15.14
CA THR A 277 -1.35 7.92 14.29
C THR A 277 -2.15 8.06 13.00
N LEU A 278 -2.43 6.94 12.33
CA LEU A 278 -3.15 6.92 11.06
C LEU A 278 -4.64 7.29 11.18
N ALA A 279 -5.23 7.18 12.38
CA ALA A 279 -6.60 7.63 12.64
C ALA A 279 -6.76 9.16 12.47
N LYS A 280 -5.67 9.93 12.58
CA LYS A 280 -5.64 11.39 12.41
C LYS A 280 -5.46 11.79 10.94
N PRO A 281 -5.66 13.07 10.55
CA PRO A 281 -5.19 13.59 9.27
C PRO A 281 -3.67 13.43 9.16
N THR A 282 -3.21 12.68 8.17
CA THR A 282 -1.78 12.31 8.05
C THR A 282 -1.17 12.67 6.71
N ALA A 283 -1.95 13.26 5.81
CA ALA A 283 -1.46 13.70 4.52
C ALA A 283 -2.13 15.01 4.12
N LYS A 284 -1.34 15.94 3.58
CA LYS A 284 -1.84 17.13 2.88
C LYS A 284 -1.26 17.11 1.46
N ARG A 285 -2.13 17.17 0.45
CA ARG A 285 -1.71 17.30 -0.94
C ARG A 285 -1.88 18.72 -1.40
N THR A 286 -0.83 19.30 -1.98
CA THR A 286 -0.83 20.67 -2.48
C THR A 286 -0.30 20.73 -3.90
N LEU A 287 -0.78 21.71 -4.65
CA LEU A 287 -0.33 22.09 -5.98
C LEU A 287 0.56 23.33 -5.88
N ALA A 288 1.71 23.30 -6.53
CA ALA A 288 2.58 24.46 -6.60
C ALA A 288 1.97 25.52 -7.51
N LEU A 289 2.00 26.78 -7.06
CA LEU A 289 1.47 27.93 -7.76
C LEU A 289 2.58 28.97 -7.93
N ASP A 290 2.86 29.35 -9.16
CA ASP A 290 3.70 30.50 -9.50
C ASP A 290 2.81 31.73 -9.50
N ILE A 291 3.22 32.78 -8.78
CA ILE A 291 2.47 34.02 -8.64
C ILE A 291 3.38 35.16 -9.07
N ALA A 292 2.94 35.95 -10.05
CA ALA A 292 3.61 37.17 -10.49
C ALA A 292 2.70 38.36 -10.29
N PHE A 293 3.16 39.34 -9.52
CA PHE A 293 2.51 40.63 -9.35
C PHE A 293 3.33 41.71 -10.08
N ARG A 294 2.72 42.42 -10.98
CA ARG A 294 3.42 43.42 -11.81
C ARG A 294 2.59 44.70 -11.98
N GLU A 295 3.29 45.80 -12.15
CA GLU A 295 2.69 47.06 -12.54
C GLU A 295 2.32 47.04 -14.03
N VAL A 296 1.20 47.66 -14.37
CA VAL A 296 0.72 47.91 -15.72
C VAL A 296 0.28 49.37 -15.83
N PRO A 297 0.17 50.00 -17.03
CA PRO A 297 -0.06 51.44 -17.16
C PRO A 297 -1.27 51.99 -16.40
N SER A 298 -2.31 51.18 -16.21
CA SER A 298 -3.56 51.58 -15.52
C SER A 298 -3.73 50.91 -14.14
N GLY A 299 -2.67 50.36 -13.53
CA GLY A 299 -2.79 49.71 -12.23
C GLY A 299 -1.87 48.52 -12.06
N TYR A 300 -2.42 47.36 -11.68
CA TYR A 300 -1.65 46.18 -11.38
C TYR A 300 -2.25 44.95 -12.05
N ALA A 301 -1.38 43.98 -12.37
CA ALA A 301 -1.78 42.67 -12.84
C ALA A 301 -1.26 41.60 -11.87
N LEU A 302 -2.08 40.60 -11.60
CA LEU A 302 -1.75 39.41 -10.85
C LEU A 302 -1.91 38.19 -11.77
N ASP A 303 -0.81 37.58 -12.13
CA ASP A 303 -0.77 36.38 -12.94
C ASP A 303 -0.49 35.18 -12.05
N MET A 304 -1.24 34.11 -12.22
CA MET A 304 -1.07 32.85 -11.47
C MET A 304 -1.05 31.69 -12.43
N ALA A 305 -0.07 30.78 -12.25
CA ALA A 305 0.05 29.55 -13.04
C ALA A 305 0.36 28.36 -12.14
N ASP A 306 -0.35 27.27 -12.31
CA ASP A 306 -0.07 26.04 -11.60
C ASP A 306 0.79 25.06 -12.43
N GLU A 307 1.25 23.97 -11.81
CA GLU A 307 2.07 22.94 -12.47
C GLU A 307 1.28 22.13 -13.54
N THR A 308 -0.03 22.32 -13.65
CA THR A 308 -0.86 21.67 -14.69
C THR A 308 -0.87 22.47 -15.98
N GLY A 309 -0.38 23.73 -15.94
CA GLY A 309 -0.46 24.70 -17.03
C GLY A 309 -1.74 25.52 -17.01
N CYS A 310 -2.57 25.41 -15.97
CA CYS A 310 -3.69 26.31 -15.77
C CYS A 310 -3.16 27.72 -15.41
N HIS A 311 -3.61 28.72 -16.15
CA HIS A 311 -3.18 30.13 -15.99
C HIS A 311 -4.37 31.03 -15.82
N VAL A 312 -4.26 31.97 -14.88
CA VAL A 312 -5.28 33.03 -14.62
C VAL A 312 -4.57 34.35 -14.45
N SER A 313 -5.10 35.39 -15.09
CA SER A 313 -4.67 36.79 -14.95
C SER A 313 -5.81 37.62 -14.42
N LEU A 314 -5.54 38.46 -13.42
CA LEU A 314 -6.45 39.44 -12.87
C LEU A 314 -5.84 40.83 -13.04
N PHE A 315 -6.65 41.79 -13.43
CA PHE A 315 -6.26 43.20 -13.59
C PHE A 315 -7.00 44.04 -12.57
N PHE A 316 -6.28 44.96 -11.94
CA PHE A 316 -6.81 45.90 -10.95
C PHE A 316 -6.47 47.32 -11.41
N GLU A 317 -7.48 48.10 -11.71
CA GLU A 317 -7.29 49.55 -11.98
C GLU A 317 -6.96 50.24 -10.67
N TYR A 318 -5.83 50.93 -10.63
CA TYR A 318 -5.36 51.61 -9.45
C TYR A 318 -4.38 52.71 -9.83
N GLU A 319 -4.50 53.87 -9.20
CA GLU A 319 -3.57 54.97 -9.41
C GLU A 319 -2.22 54.67 -8.75
N HIS A 320 -1.15 54.81 -9.53
CA HIS A 320 0.20 54.54 -9.03
C HIS A 320 0.68 55.65 -8.10
N THR A 321 1.07 55.29 -6.90
CA THR A 321 1.72 56.18 -5.94
C THR A 321 3.10 55.64 -5.58
N VAL A 322 4.09 56.56 -5.44
CA VAL A 322 5.45 56.16 -5.06
C VAL A 322 5.48 55.75 -3.60
N ALA A 323 5.83 54.50 -3.34
CA ALA A 323 6.00 54.02 -1.99
C ALA A 323 7.27 54.60 -1.34
N GLN A 324 7.18 55.07 -0.09
CA GLN A 324 8.33 55.57 0.66
C GLN A 324 9.35 54.51 1.01
N THR A 325 8.92 53.23 1.10
CA THR A 325 9.75 52.09 1.38
C THR A 325 9.35 50.93 0.46
N SER A 326 10.29 50.02 0.19
CA SER A 326 10.01 48.83 -0.63
C SER A 326 8.89 47.99 -0.03
N GLN A 327 7.82 47.76 -0.79
CA GLN A 327 6.69 46.92 -0.40
C GLN A 327 6.85 45.44 -0.80
N ARG A 328 7.97 45.06 -1.43
CA ARG A 328 8.18 43.74 -2.02
C ARG A 328 7.93 42.60 -1.04
N GLU A 329 8.55 42.69 0.14
CA GLU A 329 8.43 41.61 1.15
C GLU A 329 6.99 41.51 1.70
N ALA A 330 6.31 42.64 1.86
CA ALA A 330 4.92 42.69 2.30
C ALA A 330 4.00 42.05 1.26
N VAL A 331 4.19 42.35 -0.01
CA VAL A 331 3.42 41.79 -1.13
C VAL A 331 3.65 40.27 -1.22
N ILE A 332 4.91 39.82 -1.21
CA ILE A 332 5.24 38.37 -1.23
C ILE A 332 4.57 37.65 -0.06
N ARG A 333 4.69 38.19 1.16
CA ARG A 333 4.08 37.59 2.36
C ARG A 333 2.55 37.50 2.26
N GLN A 334 1.87 38.51 1.66
CA GLN A 334 0.42 38.48 1.51
C GLN A 334 -0.02 37.53 0.41
N LEU A 335 0.62 37.55 -0.75
CA LEU A 335 0.29 36.67 -1.88
C LEU A 335 0.61 35.20 -1.61
N SER A 336 1.55 34.92 -0.70
CA SER A 336 1.85 33.55 -0.27
C SER A 336 0.84 32.95 0.72
N LYS A 337 -0.10 33.75 1.24
CA LYS A 337 -1.15 33.30 2.17
C LYS A 337 -2.33 32.72 1.39
N LEU A 338 -2.22 31.47 0.99
CA LEU A 338 -3.24 30.81 0.17
C LEU A 338 -4.34 30.09 1.01
N GLY A 339 -4.32 30.27 2.33
CA GLY A 339 -5.36 29.79 3.25
C GLY A 339 -5.57 28.28 3.21
N ASP A 340 -6.84 27.85 3.26
CA ASP A 340 -7.23 26.43 3.23
C ASP A 340 -7.38 25.88 1.79
N THR A 341 -6.78 26.56 0.81
CA THR A 341 -6.76 26.07 -0.57
C THR A 341 -5.82 24.87 -0.74
N CYS A 342 -5.94 24.17 -1.87
CA CYS A 342 -4.99 23.12 -2.24
C CYS A 342 -3.67 23.67 -2.82
N PHE A 343 -3.48 24.98 -2.87
CA PHE A 343 -2.30 25.60 -3.47
C PHE A 343 -1.25 25.97 -2.43
N VAL A 344 0.01 26.00 -2.89
CA VAL A 344 1.16 26.53 -2.15
C VAL A 344 2.00 27.37 -3.12
N ALA A 345 2.37 28.58 -2.69
CA ALA A 345 3.22 29.44 -3.50
C ALA A 345 4.59 28.77 -3.70
N ARG A 346 5.07 28.75 -4.95
CA ARG A 346 6.42 28.31 -5.27
C ARG A 346 7.39 29.44 -4.87
N GLN A 347 8.43 29.10 -4.15
CA GLN A 347 9.46 30.06 -3.71
C GLN A 347 10.43 30.35 -4.83
#